data_7088f7b5970b7b1a93ae8c27e8f9cd4a
#
_entry.id   7088f7b5970b7b1a93ae8c27e8f9cd4a
#
_cell.length_a   1.000
_cell.length_b   1.000
_cell.length_c   1.000
_cell.angle_alpha   90.00
_cell.angle_beta   90.00
_cell.angle_gamma   90.00
#
_symmetry.space_group_name_H-M   'P 1'
#
loop_
_entity.id
_entity.type
_entity.pdbx_description
1 polymer ?
#
loop_
_entity_poly.entity_id
_entity_poly.type
_entity_poly.pdbx_seq_one_letter_code
_entity_poly.pdbx_strand_id
1 'polypeptide(L)'
;MAKIYQDTQVDLRPYSPNTIVNIPIPTQTSSQSRTRFSISSLTGVDEHVAKDEDEFSRRYVATQGSVYFRKRNVYPRAFLWRVVNESKVLEIHCVDLTKGGIENHEYDVTLRLDFQEEILPSGVALADLEDHEVLNVFVITASKELHTLALRPEFFRRAASIDENISGWCKSYVPANLAFSHPHRLHASSPLELFISLDNGALLRLTRKAGNDGMSCILLFIRANLGS
;
A
#
# COMPACT_ATOMS: atom_id res chain seq x y z
N MET A 1 -39.88 19.26 -8.67
CA MET A 1 -39.62 18.88 -7.27
C MET A 1 -38.15 19.20 -6.95
N ALA A 2 -37.91 20.23 -6.15
CA ALA A 2 -36.56 20.57 -5.70
C ALA A 2 -36.16 19.60 -4.58
N LYS A 3 -35.03 18.91 -4.73
CA LYS A 3 -34.46 18.14 -3.65
C LYS A 3 -33.79 19.11 -2.68
N ILE A 4 -34.34 19.22 -1.49
CA ILE A 4 -33.73 19.96 -0.38
C ILE A 4 -32.59 19.06 0.13
N TYR A 5 -31.36 19.48 -0.05
CA TYR A 5 -30.21 18.88 0.63
C TYR A 5 -30.18 19.46 2.04
N GLN A 6 -30.32 18.58 3.01
CA GLN A 6 -30.14 18.94 4.41
C GLN A 6 -28.66 18.95 4.69
N ASP A 7 -28.08 20.12 4.96
CA ASP A 7 -26.69 20.21 5.45
C ASP A 7 -26.62 19.49 6.79
N THR A 8 -25.99 18.34 6.79
CA THR A 8 -25.67 17.64 8.04
C THR A 8 -24.39 18.27 8.57
N GLN A 9 -24.49 18.98 9.68
CA GLN A 9 -23.33 19.45 10.40
C GLN A 9 -22.56 18.22 10.88
N VAL A 10 -21.41 17.98 10.27
CA VAL A 10 -20.50 16.92 10.70
C VAL A 10 -19.75 17.47 11.91
N ASP A 11 -20.09 16.99 13.10
CA ASP A 11 -19.27 17.21 14.29
C ASP A 11 -17.92 16.57 14.06
N LEU A 12 -16.93 17.39 13.73
CA LEU A 12 -15.53 16.99 13.71
C LEU A 12 -15.10 16.80 15.16
N ARG A 13 -15.37 15.62 15.71
CA ARG A 13 -14.79 15.24 17.00
C ARG A 13 -13.28 15.17 16.86
N PRO A 14 -12.52 15.61 17.88
CA PRO A 14 -11.08 15.47 17.85
C PRO A 14 -10.75 14.00 17.60
N TYR A 15 -10.02 13.79 16.52
CA TYR A 15 -9.58 12.48 16.07
C TYR A 15 -8.84 11.77 17.21
N SER A 16 -9.28 10.59 17.61
CA SER A 16 -8.51 9.74 18.51
C SER A 16 -7.14 9.51 17.88
N PRO A 17 -6.04 9.66 18.62
CA PRO A 17 -4.72 9.50 18.04
C PRO A 17 -4.57 8.08 17.51
N ASN A 18 -4.50 7.95 16.18
CA ASN A 18 -4.20 6.67 15.55
C ASN A 18 -2.79 6.23 15.96
N THR A 19 -2.68 4.98 16.36
CA THR A 19 -1.38 4.37 16.58
C THR A 19 -0.66 4.21 15.25
N ILE A 20 0.51 4.81 15.11
CA ILE A 20 1.37 4.63 13.94
C ILE A 20 2.40 3.56 14.22
N VAL A 21 2.49 2.58 13.32
CA VAL A 21 3.50 1.54 13.36
C VAL A 21 4.41 1.68 12.14
N ASN A 22 5.68 2.02 12.38
CA ASN A 22 6.68 2.13 11.32
C ASN A 22 7.39 0.78 11.14
N ILE A 23 7.36 0.27 9.93
CA ILE A 23 7.89 -1.04 9.56
C ILE A 23 8.89 -0.85 8.42
N PRO A 24 10.21 -0.95 8.68
CA PRO A 24 11.20 -0.93 7.61
C PRO A 24 11.08 -2.19 6.77
N ILE A 25 10.94 -2.01 5.47
CA ILE A 25 10.79 -3.10 4.50
C ILE A 25 12.17 -3.53 4.02
N PRO A 26 12.53 -4.83 4.17
CA PRO A 26 13.82 -5.33 3.72
C PRO A 26 13.89 -5.38 2.20
N THR A 27 15.06 -5.10 1.66
CA THR A 27 15.39 -5.36 0.25
C THR A 27 15.91 -6.79 0.08
N GLN A 28 15.94 -7.27 -1.16
CA GLN A 28 16.45 -8.61 -1.48
C GLN A 28 17.93 -8.81 -1.04
N THR A 29 18.68 -7.71 -0.95
CA THR A 29 20.08 -7.72 -0.51
C THR A 29 20.24 -7.65 1.01
N SER A 30 19.18 -7.30 1.75
CA SER A 30 19.25 -7.19 3.20
C SER A 30 18.97 -8.54 3.86
N SER A 31 19.95 -9.05 4.59
CA SER A 31 19.84 -10.32 5.33
C SER A 31 19.08 -10.23 6.67
N GLN A 32 18.42 -9.11 6.94
CA GLN A 32 17.72 -8.91 8.22
C GLN A 32 16.35 -9.59 8.23
N SER A 33 16.29 -10.75 8.88
CA SER A 33 15.03 -11.49 9.08
C SER A 33 14.16 -10.95 10.22
N ARG A 34 14.73 -10.16 11.12
CA ARG A 34 13.99 -9.54 12.24
C ARG A 34 14.15 -8.04 12.20
N THR A 35 13.04 -7.37 12.03
CA THR A 35 12.99 -5.91 12.00
C THR A 35 12.32 -5.40 13.27
N ARG A 36 12.94 -4.43 13.93
CA ARG A 36 12.30 -3.74 15.07
C ARG A 36 11.32 -2.72 14.51
N PHE A 37 10.06 -2.88 14.86
CA PHE A 37 9.03 -1.88 14.59
C PHE A 37 9.15 -0.75 15.61
N SER A 38 8.93 0.47 15.16
CA SER A 38 8.72 1.59 16.06
C SER A 38 7.24 1.94 16.11
N ILE A 39 6.72 2.13 17.31
CA ILE A 39 5.33 2.52 17.56
C ILE A 39 5.35 3.95 18.02
N SER A 40 4.57 4.80 17.37
CA SER A 40 4.35 6.18 17.78
C SER A 40 2.85 6.47 17.82
N SER A 41 2.44 7.35 18.71
CA SER A 41 1.09 7.90 18.70
C SER A 41 1.13 9.29 18.07
N LEU A 42 0.17 9.61 17.24
CA LEU A 42 -0.03 10.97 16.72
C LEU A 42 -0.59 11.86 17.83
N THR A 43 0.24 12.17 18.83
CA THR A 43 -0.08 13.20 19.81
C THR A 43 0.51 14.53 19.35
N GLY A 44 -0.22 15.22 18.50
CA GLY A 44 0.18 16.53 18.01
C GLY A 44 1.08 16.47 16.77
N VAL A 45 0.87 17.39 15.88
CA VAL A 45 1.85 17.76 14.85
C VAL A 45 3.06 18.27 15.63
N ASP A 46 4.23 17.69 15.41
CA ASP A 46 5.47 18.19 15.97
C ASP A 46 5.55 19.68 15.67
N GLU A 47 5.40 20.53 16.69
CA GLU A 47 5.39 22.01 16.51
C GLU A 47 6.67 22.51 15.82
N HIS A 48 7.76 21.74 15.88
CA HIS A 48 9.00 22.03 15.20
C HIS A 48 8.94 21.79 13.69
N VAL A 49 8.13 20.82 13.21
CA VAL A 49 7.98 20.52 11.79
C VAL A 49 7.08 21.54 11.10
N ALA A 50 6.16 22.16 11.83
CA ALA A 50 5.29 23.21 11.30
C ALA A 50 6.04 24.51 10.95
N LYS A 51 7.31 24.66 11.33
CA LYS A 51 8.12 25.86 11.05
C LYS A 51 8.87 25.78 9.74
N ASP A 52 9.06 24.59 9.19
CA ASP A 52 9.72 24.39 7.89
C ASP A 52 8.69 23.79 6.91
N GLU A 53 8.08 24.65 6.12
CA GLU A 53 7.06 24.28 5.14
C GLU A 53 7.60 23.32 4.07
N ASP A 54 8.87 23.47 3.70
CA ASP A 54 9.52 22.57 2.73
C ASP A 54 9.76 21.18 3.32
N GLU A 55 10.15 21.11 4.59
CA GLU A 55 10.33 19.82 5.28
C GLU A 55 8.97 19.14 5.51
N PHE A 56 7.96 19.92 5.89
CA PHE A 56 6.59 19.40 6.01
C PHE A 56 6.08 18.85 4.68
N SER A 57 6.26 19.61 3.59
CA SER A 57 5.83 19.17 2.26
C SER A 57 6.50 17.87 1.85
N ARG A 58 7.81 17.75 2.04
CA ARG A 58 8.54 16.52 1.70
C ARG A 58 8.09 15.31 2.49
N ARG A 59 7.80 15.48 3.78
CA ARG A 59 7.47 14.35 4.69
C ARG A 59 6.01 13.94 4.66
N TYR A 60 5.08 14.87 4.52
CA TYR A 60 3.66 14.65 4.75
C TYR A 60 2.77 14.81 3.53
N VAL A 61 3.22 15.54 2.50
CA VAL A 61 2.44 15.65 1.27
C VAL A 61 2.53 14.35 0.49
N ALA A 62 1.37 13.79 0.20
CA ALA A 62 1.29 12.54 -0.55
C ALA A 62 1.63 12.79 -2.02
N THR A 63 2.55 12.01 -2.57
CA THR A 63 2.87 12.01 -4.00
C THR A 63 1.87 11.20 -4.81
N GLN A 64 1.26 10.19 -4.19
CA GLN A 64 0.19 9.37 -4.75
C GLN A 64 -0.64 8.74 -3.62
N GLY A 65 -1.87 8.37 -3.92
CA GLY A 65 -2.75 7.72 -2.96
C GLY A 65 -4.12 7.41 -3.53
N SER A 66 -4.84 6.54 -2.88
CA SER A 66 -6.19 6.15 -3.26
C SER A 66 -6.91 5.42 -2.13
N VAL A 67 -8.18 5.13 -2.35
CA VAL A 67 -8.97 4.25 -1.49
C VAL A 67 -9.19 2.93 -2.21
N TYR A 68 -8.87 1.84 -1.53
CA TYR A 68 -9.14 0.48 -2.00
C TYR A 68 -10.37 -0.07 -1.29
N PHE A 69 -11.40 -0.43 -2.06
CA PHE A 69 -12.60 -1.07 -1.54
C PHE A 69 -12.50 -2.58 -1.71
N ARG A 70 -12.73 -3.31 -0.64
CA ARG A 70 -12.78 -4.77 -0.70
C ARG A 70 -14.02 -5.22 -1.47
N LYS A 71 -13.87 -6.28 -2.25
CA LYS A 71 -14.95 -6.84 -3.08
C LYS A 71 -16.11 -7.46 -2.28
N ARG A 72 -15.90 -7.79 -1.01
CA ARG A 72 -16.90 -8.38 -0.10
C ARG A 72 -17.23 -7.48 1.09
N ASN A 73 -18.38 -7.73 1.70
CA ASN A 73 -18.79 -7.14 2.98
C ASN A 73 -17.99 -7.66 4.18
N VAL A 74 -16.68 -7.83 4.03
CA VAL A 74 -15.76 -8.26 5.08
C VAL A 74 -15.10 -7.03 5.69
N TYR A 75 -15.03 -6.97 7.00
CA TYR A 75 -14.32 -5.91 7.71
C TYR A 75 -12.80 -6.19 7.71
N PRO A 76 -11.98 -5.13 7.60
CA PRO A 76 -12.33 -3.75 7.24
C PRO A 76 -12.77 -3.64 5.78
N ARG A 77 -13.73 -2.76 5.48
CA ARG A 77 -14.34 -2.63 4.15
C ARG A 77 -13.49 -1.85 3.15
N ALA A 78 -12.72 -0.90 3.64
CA ALA A 78 -11.87 -0.08 2.80
C ALA A 78 -10.54 0.20 3.46
N PHE A 79 -9.54 0.45 2.62
CA PHE A 79 -8.20 0.87 3.02
C PHE A 79 -7.85 2.16 2.29
N LEU A 80 -7.52 3.19 3.04
CA LEU A 80 -6.88 4.38 2.48
C LEU A 80 -5.37 4.12 2.47
N TRP A 81 -4.74 4.39 1.35
CA TRP A 81 -3.29 4.35 1.24
C TRP A 81 -2.76 5.62 0.60
N ARG A 82 -1.56 6.00 0.98
CA ARG A 82 -0.85 7.12 0.39
C ARG A 82 0.66 6.91 0.47
N VAL A 83 1.39 7.48 -0.48
CA VAL A 83 2.85 7.48 -0.50
C VAL A 83 3.32 8.87 -0.08
N VAL A 84 4.17 8.90 0.91
CA VAL A 84 4.70 10.13 1.54
C VAL A 84 6.22 10.04 1.70
N ASN A 85 6.82 11.04 2.33
CA ASN A 85 8.23 11.06 2.68
C ASN A 85 9.14 10.79 1.46
N GLU A 86 9.12 11.72 0.50
CA GLU A 86 9.91 11.63 -0.74
C GLU A 86 9.67 10.30 -1.50
N SER A 87 8.43 9.84 -1.50
CA SER A 87 8.00 8.58 -2.12
C SER A 87 8.60 7.30 -1.51
N LYS A 88 9.13 7.34 -0.29
CA LYS A 88 9.73 6.17 0.38
C LYS A 88 8.83 5.47 1.37
N VAL A 89 7.77 6.11 1.82
CA VAL A 89 6.87 5.55 2.83
C VAL A 89 5.49 5.32 2.25
N LEU A 90 5.00 4.09 2.33
CA LEU A 90 3.61 3.74 2.04
C LEU A 90 2.84 3.68 3.36
N GLU A 91 1.91 4.61 3.56
CA GLU A 91 0.97 4.58 4.67
C GLU A 91 -0.30 3.88 4.25
N ILE A 92 -0.80 2.98 5.10
CA ILE A 92 -2.07 2.26 4.90
C ILE A 92 -2.84 2.28 6.21
N HIS A 93 -4.11 2.67 6.17
CA HIS A 93 -5.01 2.54 7.30
C HIS A 93 -6.42 2.11 6.86
N CYS A 94 -7.15 1.53 7.80
CA CYS A 94 -8.53 1.14 7.57
C CYS A 94 -9.45 2.33 7.61
N VAL A 95 -10.45 2.36 6.71
CA VAL A 95 -11.49 3.37 6.68
C VAL A 95 -12.84 2.67 6.74
N ASP A 96 -13.66 3.03 7.71
CA ASP A 96 -15.07 2.63 7.72
C ASP A 96 -15.91 3.74 7.08
N LEU A 97 -16.41 3.48 5.88
CA LEU A 97 -17.27 4.41 5.14
C LEU A 97 -18.76 4.10 5.34
N THR A 98 -19.14 3.33 6.37
CA THR A 98 -20.53 3.02 6.63
C THR A 98 -21.28 4.26 7.17
N LYS A 99 -22.50 4.46 6.67
CA LYS A 99 -23.39 5.48 7.20
C LYS A 99 -23.66 5.23 8.68
N GLY A 100 -23.28 6.17 9.51
CA GLY A 100 -23.59 6.12 10.93
C GLY A 100 -22.41 6.41 11.85
N GLY A 101 -21.20 6.52 11.31
CA GLY A 101 -20.06 7.07 12.07
C GLY A 101 -19.86 6.44 13.46
N ILE A 102 -20.28 5.19 13.65
CA ILE A 102 -19.83 4.46 14.83
C ILE A 102 -18.35 4.25 14.56
N GLU A 103 -17.56 5.09 15.19
CA GLU A 103 -16.13 4.99 15.23
C GLU A 103 -15.80 3.57 15.67
N ASN A 104 -15.50 2.72 14.71
CA ASN A 104 -15.07 1.39 15.00
C ASN A 104 -13.58 1.53 15.41
N HIS A 105 -13.35 1.90 16.68
CA HIS A 105 -12.01 2.03 17.28
C HIS A 105 -11.23 0.70 17.24
N GLU A 106 -11.81 -0.31 16.63
CA GLU A 106 -11.19 -1.62 16.49
C GLU A 106 -10.00 -1.60 15.53
N TYR A 107 -10.02 -0.69 14.53
CA TYR A 107 -8.97 -0.55 13.50
C TYR A 107 -8.35 0.85 13.57
N ASP A 108 -7.54 1.07 14.60
CA ASP A 108 -6.94 2.38 14.89
C ASP A 108 -5.45 2.47 14.51
N VAL A 109 -4.91 1.42 13.91
CA VAL A 109 -3.51 1.36 13.53
C VAL A 109 -3.31 1.83 12.10
N THR A 110 -2.40 2.78 11.91
CA THR A 110 -1.84 3.14 10.60
C THR A 110 -0.49 2.45 10.43
N LEU A 111 -0.36 1.64 9.39
CA LEU A 111 0.91 1.02 9.03
C LEU A 111 1.70 1.98 8.14
N ARG A 112 2.94 2.26 8.52
CA ARG A 112 3.93 2.99 7.71
C ARG A 112 5.01 2.02 7.28
N LEU A 113 4.98 1.66 6.00
CA LEU A 113 5.92 0.74 5.39
C LEU A 113 7.04 1.57 4.76
N ASP A 114 8.22 1.52 5.36
CA ASP A 114 9.38 2.34 4.99
C ASP A 114 10.30 1.56 4.05
N PHE A 115 10.42 2.03 2.81
CA PHE A 115 11.23 1.44 1.76
C PHE A 115 12.57 2.17 1.66
N GLN A 116 13.63 1.44 1.38
CA GLN A 116 14.96 2.04 1.19
C GLN A 116 15.02 2.91 -0.07
N GLU A 117 14.32 2.48 -1.12
CA GLU A 117 14.26 3.16 -2.41
C GLU A 117 12.89 3.79 -2.64
N GLU A 118 12.84 4.79 -3.51
CA GLU A 118 11.59 5.46 -3.87
C GLU A 118 10.59 4.50 -4.51
N ILE A 119 9.35 4.59 -4.10
CA ILE A 119 8.22 3.91 -4.74
C ILE A 119 7.95 4.62 -6.06
N LEU A 120 7.90 3.86 -7.16
CA LEU A 120 7.63 4.44 -8.47
C LEU A 120 6.23 5.09 -8.55
N PRO A 121 6.06 6.16 -9.32
CA PRO A 121 4.75 6.68 -9.64
C PRO A 121 3.86 5.57 -10.21
N SER A 122 2.63 5.43 -9.70
CA SER A 122 1.72 4.32 -10.05
C SER A 122 2.30 2.92 -9.78
N GLY A 123 3.29 2.82 -8.90
CA GLY A 123 3.95 1.57 -8.50
C GLY A 123 3.29 0.84 -7.35
N VAL A 124 2.12 1.26 -6.88
CA VAL A 124 1.37 0.62 -5.79
C VAL A 124 0.09 0.00 -6.35
N ALA A 125 -0.17 -1.26 -6.00
CA ALA A 125 -1.42 -1.94 -6.30
C ALA A 125 -1.88 -2.79 -5.10
N LEU A 126 -3.19 -2.83 -4.88
CA LEU A 126 -3.82 -3.60 -3.82
C LEU A 126 -4.79 -4.61 -4.42
N ALA A 127 -4.86 -5.79 -3.82
CA ALA A 127 -5.83 -6.82 -4.18
C ALA A 127 -6.17 -7.72 -2.98
N ASP A 128 -7.37 -8.27 -2.96
CA ASP A 128 -7.82 -9.29 -2.02
C ASP A 128 -8.42 -10.50 -2.74
N LEU A 129 -8.33 -11.66 -2.12
CA LEU A 129 -9.05 -12.86 -2.54
C LEU A 129 -10.37 -12.95 -1.79
N GLU A 130 -11.38 -13.43 -2.47
CA GLU A 130 -12.73 -13.55 -1.91
C GLU A 130 -12.78 -14.44 -0.66
N ASP A 131 -11.93 -15.44 -0.55
CA ASP A 131 -11.93 -16.42 0.53
C ASP A 131 -10.89 -16.16 1.62
N HIS A 132 -10.09 -15.09 1.47
CA HIS A 132 -9.03 -14.74 2.41
C HIS A 132 -9.21 -13.34 2.97
N GLU A 133 -9.05 -13.20 4.28
CA GLU A 133 -9.12 -11.89 4.95
C GLU A 133 -7.90 -11.00 4.69
N VAL A 134 -6.86 -11.53 4.04
CA VAL A 134 -5.58 -10.87 3.82
C VAL A 134 -5.69 -9.82 2.71
N LEU A 135 -5.22 -8.61 2.99
CA LEU A 135 -4.96 -7.59 1.99
C LEU A 135 -3.57 -7.82 1.37
N ASN A 136 -3.53 -8.04 0.07
CA ASN A 136 -2.27 -8.15 -0.66
C ASN A 136 -1.90 -6.77 -1.22
N VAL A 137 -0.71 -6.30 -0.88
CA VAL A 137 -0.15 -5.03 -1.34
C VAL A 137 1.09 -5.31 -2.16
N PHE A 138 1.17 -4.69 -3.31
CA PHE A 138 2.28 -4.82 -4.25
C PHE A 138 2.90 -3.46 -4.47
N VAL A 139 4.21 -3.38 -4.37
CA VAL A 139 4.96 -2.13 -4.51
C VAL A 139 6.17 -2.35 -5.40
N ILE A 140 6.36 -1.48 -6.41
CA ILE A 140 7.58 -1.45 -7.21
C ILE A 140 8.37 -0.20 -6.84
N THR A 141 9.65 -0.40 -6.56
CA THR A 141 10.61 0.66 -6.24
C THR A 141 11.46 1.07 -7.44
N ALA A 142 12.18 2.18 -7.32
CA ALA A 142 13.09 2.70 -8.35
C ALA A 142 14.20 1.71 -8.71
N SER A 143 14.61 0.85 -7.78
CA SER A 143 15.53 -0.27 -8.03
C SER A 143 14.91 -1.41 -8.83
N LYS A 144 13.65 -1.28 -9.28
CA LYS A 144 12.86 -2.31 -9.99
C LYS A 144 12.56 -3.54 -9.15
N GLU A 145 12.69 -3.42 -7.85
CA GLU A 145 12.32 -4.48 -6.90
C GLU A 145 10.81 -4.48 -6.69
N LEU A 146 10.18 -5.63 -6.84
CA LEU A 146 8.77 -5.84 -6.54
C LEU A 146 8.64 -6.45 -5.15
N HIS A 147 8.02 -5.68 -4.26
CA HIS A 147 7.66 -6.12 -2.92
C HIS A 147 6.23 -6.63 -2.92
N THR A 148 6.00 -7.78 -2.29
CA THR A 148 4.68 -8.37 -2.11
C THR A 148 4.42 -8.53 -0.62
N LEU A 149 3.37 -7.88 -0.12
CA LEU A 149 3.03 -7.87 1.28
C LEU A 149 1.66 -8.49 1.48
N ALA A 150 1.55 -9.38 2.46
CA ALA A 150 0.31 -10.04 2.86
C ALA A 150 -0.13 -9.50 4.23
N LEU A 151 -0.91 -8.41 4.23
CA LEU A 151 -1.31 -7.71 5.44
C LEU A 151 -2.59 -8.32 6.01
N ARG A 152 -2.50 -8.82 7.24
CA ARG A 152 -3.66 -9.36 7.96
C ARG A 152 -4.46 -8.24 8.61
N PRO A 153 -5.80 -8.37 8.73
CA PRO A 153 -6.65 -7.36 9.40
C PRO A 153 -6.21 -7.05 10.82
N GLU A 154 -5.67 -8.05 11.53
CA GLU A 154 -5.20 -7.90 12.91
C GLU A 154 -4.07 -6.88 13.04
N PHE A 155 -3.28 -6.67 11.99
CA PHE A 155 -2.21 -5.66 11.96
C PHE A 155 -2.75 -4.24 12.12
N PHE A 156 -3.99 -4.02 11.70
CA PHE A 156 -4.68 -2.74 11.80
C PHE A 156 -5.47 -2.56 13.09
N ARG A 157 -5.72 -3.65 13.84
CA ARG A 157 -6.41 -3.62 15.13
C ARG A 157 -5.47 -3.37 16.29
N ARG A 158 -4.31 -4.01 16.29
CA ARG A 158 -3.34 -3.97 17.38
C ARG A 158 -1.93 -3.99 16.85
N ALA A 159 -1.14 -3.01 17.21
CA ALA A 159 0.27 -2.98 16.85
C ALA A 159 1.03 -4.24 17.34
N ALA A 160 0.66 -4.77 18.51
CA ALA A 160 1.26 -5.98 19.08
C ALA A 160 0.93 -7.28 18.33
N SER A 161 -0.04 -7.27 17.41
CA SER A 161 -0.38 -8.45 16.59
C SER A 161 0.42 -8.53 15.29
N ILE A 162 1.26 -7.55 15.00
CA ILE A 162 2.12 -7.56 13.83
C ILE A 162 3.24 -8.58 14.05
N ASP A 163 3.34 -9.54 13.13
CA ASP A 163 4.40 -10.55 13.18
C ASP A 163 5.76 -9.89 12.92
N GLU A 164 6.66 -9.96 13.90
CA GLU A 164 8.02 -9.44 13.80
C GLU A 164 8.86 -10.18 12.74
N ASN A 165 8.45 -11.39 12.37
CA ASN A 165 9.05 -12.12 11.27
C ASN A 165 8.52 -11.60 9.93
N ILE A 166 9.06 -10.48 9.49
CA ILE A 166 8.63 -9.80 8.26
C ILE A 166 8.71 -10.69 7.02
N SER A 167 9.63 -11.65 6.98
CA SER A 167 9.75 -12.59 5.86
C SER A 167 8.55 -13.54 5.72
N GLY A 168 7.75 -13.67 6.78
CA GLY A 168 6.52 -14.46 6.76
C GLY A 168 5.39 -13.80 5.96
N TRP A 169 5.39 -12.47 5.84
CA TRP A 169 4.33 -11.73 5.18
C TRP A 169 4.80 -10.69 4.16
N CYS A 170 6.11 -10.45 4.05
CA CYS A 170 6.72 -9.59 3.05
C CYS A 170 7.78 -10.37 2.27
N LYS A 171 7.72 -10.32 0.94
CA LYS A 171 8.73 -10.89 0.04
C LYS A 171 9.09 -9.87 -1.01
N SER A 172 10.36 -9.83 -1.39
CA SER A 172 10.85 -8.97 -2.44
C SER A 172 11.66 -9.75 -3.46
N TYR A 173 11.58 -9.35 -4.71
CA TYR A 173 12.35 -9.92 -5.82
C TYR A 173 12.42 -8.96 -6.99
N VAL A 174 13.44 -9.10 -7.82
CA VAL A 174 13.58 -8.36 -9.08
C VAL A 174 13.12 -9.25 -10.22
N PRO A 175 11.99 -8.93 -10.88
CA PRO A 175 11.56 -9.69 -12.06
C PRO A 175 12.61 -9.60 -13.16
N ALA A 176 13.06 -10.76 -13.67
CA ALA A 176 14.18 -10.83 -14.62
C ALA A 176 13.95 -9.97 -15.89
N ASN A 177 12.68 -9.85 -16.31
CA ASN A 177 12.32 -9.07 -17.52
C ASN A 177 12.30 -7.56 -17.30
N LEU A 178 12.44 -7.07 -16.04
CA LEU A 178 12.58 -5.64 -15.76
C LEU A 178 14.02 -5.13 -15.93
N ALA A 179 14.99 -6.01 -16.13
CA ALA A 179 16.40 -5.61 -16.25
C ALA A 179 16.63 -4.60 -17.40
N PHE A 180 15.92 -4.75 -18.51
CA PHE A 180 16.11 -3.98 -19.75
C PHE A 180 15.02 -2.94 -20.05
N SER A 181 14.02 -2.78 -19.17
CA SER A 181 12.90 -1.87 -19.38
C SER A 181 12.54 -1.18 -18.05
N HIS A 182 11.93 0.00 -18.15
CA HIS A 182 11.46 0.70 -16.96
C HIS A 182 9.97 0.44 -16.73
N PRO A 183 9.58 0.02 -15.51
CA PRO A 183 8.18 -0.12 -15.15
C PRO A 183 7.53 1.26 -15.09
N HIS A 184 6.33 1.35 -15.69
CA HIS A 184 5.56 2.59 -15.73
C HIS A 184 4.35 2.53 -14.78
N ARG A 185 3.62 1.41 -14.76
CA ARG A 185 2.43 1.25 -13.91
C ARG A 185 2.28 -0.20 -13.47
N LEU A 186 1.93 -0.38 -12.21
CA LEU A 186 1.53 -1.65 -11.64
C LEU A 186 0.01 -1.74 -11.51
N HIS A 187 -0.55 -2.87 -11.88
CA HIS A 187 -1.96 -3.20 -11.69
C HIS A 187 -2.11 -4.63 -11.20
N ALA A 188 -2.96 -4.85 -10.19
CA ALA A 188 -3.32 -6.16 -9.71
C ALA A 188 -4.76 -6.49 -10.12
N SER A 189 -4.96 -7.54 -10.91
CA SER A 189 -6.29 -8.07 -11.21
C SER A 189 -6.78 -8.96 -10.06
N SER A 190 -5.84 -9.61 -9.41
CA SER A 190 -6.03 -10.43 -8.22
C SER A 190 -4.71 -10.58 -7.47
N PRO A 191 -4.68 -11.12 -6.24
CA PRO A 191 -3.43 -11.44 -5.54
C PRO A 191 -2.53 -12.45 -6.27
N LEU A 192 -3.08 -13.17 -7.23
CA LEU A 192 -2.36 -14.19 -8.00
C LEU A 192 -1.90 -13.67 -9.37
N GLU A 193 -2.35 -12.49 -9.78
CA GLU A 193 -2.09 -11.98 -11.13
C GLU A 193 -1.84 -10.47 -11.12
N LEU A 194 -0.66 -10.08 -11.55
CA LEU A 194 -0.20 -8.70 -11.68
C LEU A 194 0.15 -8.38 -13.12
N PHE A 195 -0.04 -7.12 -13.47
CA PHE A 195 0.38 -6.56 -14.74
C PHE A 195 1.27 -5.35 -14.51
N ILE A 196 2.39 -5.29 -15.22
CA ILE A 196 3.29 -4.14 -15.21
C ILE A 196 3.40 -3.64 -16.65
N SER A 197 2.95 -2.42 -16.90
CA SER A 197 3.24 -1.76 -18.18
C SER A 197 4.67 -1.23 -18.16
N LEU A 198 5.34 -1.33 -19.30
CA LEU A 198 6.72 -0.91 -19.47
C LEU A 198 6.80 0.31 -20.37
N ASP A 199 7.88 1.07 -20.27
CA ASP A 199 8.16 2.27 -21.08
C ASP A 199 8.26 1.99 -22.58
N ASN A 200 8.65 0.78 -22.95
CA ASN A 200 8.71 0.32 -24.35
C ASN A 200 7.36 -0.16 -24.92
N GLY A 201 6.25 0.06 -24.21
CA GLY A 201 4.91 -0.35 -24.61
C GLY A 201 4.60 -1.85 -24.40
N ALA A 202 5.52 -2.61 -23.85
CA ALA A 202 5.26 -4.00 -23.50
C ALA A 202 4.46 -4.10 -22.18
N LEU A 203 3.77 -5.21 -21.99
CA LEU A 203 3.06 -5.58 -20.78
C LEU A 203 3.69 -6.85 -20.19
N LEU A 204 4.12 -6.76 -18.96
CA LEU A 204 4.62 -7.87 -18.20
C LEU A 204 3.49 -8.44 -17.35
N ARG A 205 3.18 -9.72 -17.52
CA ARG A 205 2.24 -10.46 -16.70
C ARG A 205 3.00 -11.34 -15.71
N LEU A 206 2.71 -11.16 -14.44
CA LEU A 206 3.24 -11.95 -13.35
C LEU A 206 2.12 -12.81 -12.77
N THR A 207 2.32 -14.11 -12.70
CA THR A 207 1.35 -15.03 -12.09
C THR A 207 2.00 -15.82 -10.96
N ARG A 208 1.30 -15.91 -9.83
CA ARG A 208 1.71 -16.74 -8.70
C ARG A 208 1.20 -18.15 -8.91
N LYS A 209 2.09 -19.14 -8.88
CA LYS A 209 1.69 -20.55 -8.94
C LYS A 209 1.20 -20.99 -7.56
N ALA A 210 0.07 -21.70 -7.51
CA ALA A 210 -0.41 -22.32 -6.29
C ALA A 210 0.63 -23.33 -5.77
N GLY A 211 0.98 -23.21 -4.49
CA GLY A 211 1.94 -24.10 -3.82
C GLY A 211 3.42 -23.74 -4.01
N ASN A 212 3.74 -22.68 -4.73
CA ASN A 212 5.10 -22.17 -4.87
C ASN A 212 5.18 -20.72 -4.46
N ASP A 213 6.16 -20.35 -3.65
CA ASP A 213 6.37 -18.97 -3.19
C ASP A 213 6.87 -18.01 -4.30
N GLY A 214 7.14 -18.53 -5.50
CA GLY A 214 7.63 -17.76 -6.63
C GLY A 214 6.53 -17.32 -7.58
N MET A 215 6.70 -16.14 -8.20
CA MET A 215 5.87 -15.68 -9.31
C MET A 215 6.50 -16.10 -10.65
N SER A 216 5.67 -16.64 -11.53
CA SER A 216 6.05 -16.90 -12.93
C SER A 216 5.85 -15.62 -13.74
N CYS A 217 6.80 -15.28 -14.58
CA CYS A 217 6.82 -14.07 -15.38
C CYS A 217 6.58 -14.39 -16.87
N ILE A 218 5.63 -13.73 -17.49
CA ILE A 218 5.37 -13.82 -18.92
C ILE A 218 5.36 -12.41 -19.50
N LEU A 219 6.22 -12.15 -20.48
CA LEU A 219 6.24 -10.90 -21.24
C LEU A 219 5.23 -10.96 -22.38
N LEU A 220 4.26 -10.07 -22.38
CA LEU A 220 3.27 -9.91 -23.44
C LEU A 220 3.62 -8.66 -24.25
N PHE A 221 3.96 -8.81 -25.52
CA PHE A 221 4.08 -7.68 -26.43
C PHE A 221 2.69 -7.37 -27.01
N ILE A 222 2.11 -6.26 -26.61
CA ILE A 222 0.94 -5.72 -27.25
C ILE A 222 1.45 -4.94 -28.48
N ARG A 223 1.44 -5.55 -29.66
CA ARG A 223 1.58 -4.80 -30.90
C ARG A 223 0.34 -3.91 -31.03
N ALA A 224 0.48 -2.62 -30.78
CA ALA A 224 -0.49 -1.67 -31.30
C ALA A 224 -0.40 -1.77 -32.84
N ASN A 225 -1.40 -2.36 -33.48
CA ASN A 225 -1.63 -2.17 -34.90
C ASN A 225 -2.01 -0.69 -35.09
N LEU A 226 -1.01 0.15 -35.24
CA LEU A 226 -1.18 1.47 -35.80
C LEU A 226 -1.54 1.19 -37.27
N GLY A 227 -2.86 1.13 -37.56
CA GLY A 227 -3.38 1.07 -38.89
C GLY A 227 -2.85 2.27 -39.69
N SER A 228 -2.17 1.96 -40.76
CA SER A 228 -1.80 2.87 -41.84
C SER A 228 -3.04 3.44 -42.51
#